data_44c4d031e52be36438fef08d4a96441f
#
_entry.id   44c4d031e52be36438fef08d4a96441f
#
_cell.length_a   1.000
_cell.length_b   1.000
_cell.length_c   1.000
_cell.angle_alpha   90.00
_cell.angle_beta   90.00
_cell.angle_gamma   90.00
#
_symmetry.space_group_name_H-M   'P 1'
#
loop_
_entity.id
_entity.type
_entity.pdbx_description
1 polymer ?
#
loop_
_entity_poly.entity_id
_entity_poly.type
_entity_poly.pdbx_seq_one_letter_code
_entity_poly.pdbx_strand_id
1 'polypeptide(L)'
;MLEIKNVTKSFDRPLFKEMSMTFQETGMYVIVGKSGSGKSTLLNILGGLDNEYQGVIEIDGQDIRQIPHYIRKYIGFIFQQFYLIEEMNIKENVNLISYFKRIMISKKEYYLERLKIKDLQRYKTAILSGGQKQRVAIAGII
;
A
#
# COMPACT_ATOMS: atom_id res chain seq x y z
N MET A 1 -14.99 2.36 7.85
CA MET A 1 -14.33 3.46 8.60
C MET A 1 -13.08 2.92 9.28
N LEU A 2 -11.94 3.66 9.23
CA LEU A 2 -10.70 3.29 9.93
C LEU A 2 -10.50 4.21 11.14
N GLU A 3 -10.25 3.64 12.30
CA GLU A 3 -10.05 4.37 13.56
C GLU A 3 -8.72 3.99 14.20
N ILE A 4 -7.98 4.99 14.64
CA ILE A 4 -6.77 4.87 15.45
C ILE A 4 -7.14 5.32 16.86
N LYS A 5 -6.88 4.49 17.89
CA LYS A 5 -7.25 4.75 19.27
C LYS A 5 -6.04 4.62 20.19
N ASN A 6 -5.59 5.75 20.72
CA ASN A 6 -4.48 5.84 21.69
C ASN A 6 -3.21 5.11 21.25
N VAL A 7 -2.86 5.21 19.97
CA VAL A 7 -1.67 4.53 19.44
C VAL A 7 -0.40 5.20 19.93
N THR A 8 0.45 4.38 20.55
CA THR A 8 1.79 4.77 21.00
C THR A 8 2.81 3.89 20.30
N LYS A 9 3.83 4.50 19.72
CA LYS A 9 4.98 3.82 19.10
C LYS A 9 6.27 4.47 19.57
N SER A 10 7.21 3.65 19.99
CA SER A 10 8.55 4.09 20.38
C SER A 10 9.60 3.22 19.69
N PHE A 11 10.74 3.84 19.38
CA PHE A 11 12.01 3.22 19.10
C PHE A 11 12.96 3.56 20.27
N ASP A 12 14.15 4.04 20.01
CA ASP A 12 15.04 4.57 21.07
C ASP A 12 14.43 5.80 21.78
N ARG A 13 13.48 6.45 21.13
CA ARG A 13 12.68 7.57 21.65
C ARG A 13 11.22 7.46 21.18
N PRO A 14 10.30 8.09 21.95
CA PRO A 14 8.89 8.12 21.55
C PRO A 14 8.70 8.76 20.17
N LEU A 15 7.95 8.08 19.29
CA LEU A 15 7.57 8.58 17.97
C LEU A 15 6.12 9.09 17.97
N PHE A 16 5.20 8.30 18.48
CA PHE A 16 3.80 8.67 18.71
C PHE A 16 3.44 8.46 20.17
N LYS A 17 2.64 9.39 20.74
CA LYS A 17 2.10 9.30 22.10
C LYS A 17 0.58 9.44 22.03
N GLU A 18 -0.14 8.36 22.35
CA GLU A 18 -1.59 8.33 22.47
C GLU A 18 -2.32 8.96 21.27
N MET A 19 -1.78 8.74 20.07
CA MET A 19 -2.36 9.28 18.83
C MET A 19 -3.72 8.66 18.57
N SER A 20 -4.73 9.50 18.36
CA SER A 20 -6.08 9.08 17.98
C SER A 20 -6.54 9.84 16.75
N MET A 21 -7.13 9.13 15.78
CA MET A 21 -7.57 9.70 14.51
C MET A 21 -8.61 8.80 13.86
N THR A 22 -9.53 9.39 13.10
CA THR A 22 -10.56 8.67 12.36
C THR A 22 -10.48 9.01 10.88
N PHE A 23 -10.54 8.01 10.02
CA PHE A 23 -10.63 8.14 8.58
C PHE A 23 -12.00 7.66 8.11
N GLN A 24 -12.66 8.46 7.29
CA GLN A 24 -13.95 8.08 6.68
C GLN A 24 -13.75 6.91 5.69
N GLU A 25 -14.85 6.27 5.28
CA GLU A 25 -14.78 5.09 4.39
C GLU A 25 -14.17 5.40 3.03
N THR A 26 -14.43 6.59 2.50
CA THR A 26 -13.89 7.05 1.22
C THR A 26 -13.23 8.41 1.36
N GLY A 27 -12.11 8.62 0.67
CA GLY A 27 -11.40 9.88 0.67
C GLY A 27 -9.94 9.75 0.30
N MET A 28 -9.32 10.89 0.05
CA MET A 28 -7.86 11.00 -0.09
C MET A 28 -7.31 11.69 1.15
N TYR A 29 -6.40 11.04 1.84
CA TYR A 29 -5.74 11.56 3.03
C TYR A 29 -4.24 11.73 2.76
N VAL A 30 -3.69 12.88 3.13
CA VAL A 30 -2.28 13.20 2.93
C VAL A 30 -1.61 13.38 4.29
N ILE A 31 -0.56 12.59 4.54
CA ILE A 31 0.26 12.71 5.75
C ILE A 31 1.44 13.64 5.45
N VAL A 32 1.47 14.79 6.11
CA VAL A 32 2.53 15.79 5.96
C VAL A 32 3.38 15.89 7.23
N GLY A 33 4.64 16.27 7.08
CA GLY A 33 5.56 16.47 8.20
C GLY A 33 7.02 16.41 7.77
N LYS A 34 7.91 16.85 8.66
CA LYS A 34 9.38 16.84 8.45
C LYS A 34 9.90 15.42 8.21
N SER A 35 11.09 15.28 7.63
CA SER A 35 11.77 13.98 7.56
C SER A 35 11.97 13.42 8.96
N GLY A 36 11.78 12.11 9.14
CA GLY A 36 11.88 11.45 10.45
C GLY A 36 10.67 11.63 11.38
N SER A 37 9.59 12.32 10.98
CA SER A 37 8.40 12.51 11.83
C SER A 37 7.49 11.27 11.95
N GLY A 38 7.89 10.12 11.38
CA GLY A 38 7.12 8.87 11.51
C GLY A 38 6.07 8.61 10.45
N LYS A 39 6.00 9.40 9.37
CA LYS A 39 5.01 9.20 8.30
C LYS A 39 5.00 7.78 7.72
N SER A 40 6.18 7.26 7.37
CA SER A 40 6.31 5.91 6.84
C SER A 40 5.99 4.84 7.89
N THR A 41 6.37 5.10 9.15
CA THR A 41 6.03 4.21 10.27
C THR A 41 4.51 4.13 10.46
N LEU A 42 3.82 5.27 10.42
CA LEU A 42 2.36 5.29 10.50
C LEU A 42 1.73 4.52 9.34
N LEU A 43 2.19 4.71 8.11
CA LEU A 43 1.70 3.96 6.96
C LEU A 43 1.97 2.46 7.10
N ASN A 44 3.14 2.05 7.61
CA ASN A 44 3.46 0.64 7.86
C ASN A 44 2.53 0.03 8.92
N ILE A 45 2.25 0.77 9.98
CA ILE A 45 1.31 0.35 11.03
C ILE A 45 -0.10 0.20 10.45
N LEU A 46 -0.61 1.21 9.75
CA LEU A 46 -1.94 1.17 9.11
C LEU A 46 -2.03 0.08 8.03
N GLY A 47 -0.93 -0.17 7.34
CA GLY A 47 -0.83 -1.24 6.34
C GLY A 47 -0.67 -2.64 6.93
N GLY A 48 -0.55 -2.78 8.26
CA GLY A 48 -0.34 -4.06 8.92
C GLY A 48 1.06 -4.66 8.72
N LEU A 49 2.02 -3.87 8.25
CA LEU A 49 3.42 -4.27 8.08
C LEU A 49 4.22 -4.16 9.40
N ASP A 50 3.78 -3.29 10.30
CA ASP A 50 4.34 -3.10 11.64
C ASP A 50 3.23 -3.26 12.67
N ASN A 51 3.31 -4.30 13.49
CA ASN A 51 2.32 -4.61 14.53
C ASN A 51 2.84 -4.32 15.95
N GLU A 52 4.04 -3.76 16.06
CA GLU A 52 4.67 -3.42 17.34
C GLU A 52 4.28 -2.03 17.82
N TYR A 53 3.05 -1.86 18.26
CA TYR A 53 2.52 -0.63 18.83
C TYR A 53 1.54 -0.92 19.97
N GLN A 54 1.36 0.05 20.87
CA GLN A 54 0.30 0.02 21.90
C GLN A 54 -0.92 0.76 21.36
N GLY A 55 -2.09 0.51 21.94
CA GLY A 55 -3.35 1.04 21.48
C GLY A 55 -4.03 0.13 20.46
N VAL A 56 -5.04 0.63 19.79
CA VAL A 56 -5.89 -0.16 18.88
C VAL A 56 -6.08 0.57 17.57
N ILE A 57 -6.07 -0.18 16.48
CA ILE A 57 -6.46 0.31 15.15
C ILE A 57 -7.57 -0.60 14.65
N GLU A 58 -8.70 -0.01 14.29
CA GLU A 58 -9.89 -0.74 13.88
C GLU A 58 -10.31 -0.38 12.45
N ILE A 59 -10.78 -1.37 11.73
CA ILE A 59 -11.60 -1.21 10.52
C ILE A 59 -13.00 -1.74 10.85
N ASP A 60 -14.00 -0.88 10.72
CA ASP A 60 -15.41 -1.19 10.97
C ASP A 60 -15.63 -1.87 12.33
N GLY A 61 -14.91 -1.38 13.36
CA GLY A 61 -15.00 -1.85 14.74
C GLY A 61 -14.22 -3.13 15.03
N GLN A 62 -13.40 -3.64 14.09
CA GLN A 62 -12.58 -4.81 14.30
C GLN A 62 -11.08 -4.45 14.29
N ASP A 63 -10.33 -4.83 15.33
CA ASP A 63 -8.88 -4.61 15.41
C ASP A 63 -8.18 -5.27 14.23
N ILE A 64 -7.39 -4.51 13.47
CA ILE A 64 -6.70 -4.96 12.26
C ILE A 64 -5.77 -6.15 12.53
N ARG A 65 -5.22 -6.28 13.75
CA ARG A 65 -4.36 -7.42 14.16
C ARG A 65 -5.15 -8.72 14.29
N GLN A 66 -6.46 -8.65 14.46
CA GLN A 66 -7.36 -9.80 14.59
C GLN A 66 -8.02 -10.20 13.27
N ILE A 67 -7.86 -9.38 12.22
CA ILE A 67 -8.44 -9.68 10.91
C ILE A 67 -7.53 -10.66 10.15
N PRO A 68 -7.98 -11.89 9.88
CA PRO A 68 -7.20 -12.84 9.11
C PRO A 68 -6.87 -12.28 7.72
N HIS A 69 -5.60 -12.36 7.34
CA HIS A 69 -5.13 -11.87 6.04
C HIS A 69 -5.44 -10.39 5.76
N TYR A 70 -5.40 -9.52 6.79
CA TYR A 70 -5.70 -8.09 6.69
C TYR A 70 -5.04 -7.42 5.48
N ILE A 71 -3.71 -7.54 5.35
CA ILE A 71 -2.96 -6.95 4.23
C ILE A 71 -3.53 -7.38 2.88
N ARG A 72 -3.77 -8.67 2.72
CA ARG A 72 -4.28 -9.23 1.45
C ARG A 72 -5.69 -8.76 1.11
N LYS A 73 -6.53 -8.58 2.14
CA LYS A 73 -7.97 -8.31 1.97
C LYS A 73 -8.26 -6.81 1.80
N TYR A 74 -7.55 -5.96 2.54
CA TYR A 74 -7.90 -4.54 2.63
C TYR A 74 -6.83 -3.59 2.08
N ILE A 75 -5.55 -4.02 1.98
CA ILE A 75 -4.45 -3.11 1.72
C ILE A 75 -3.87 -3.29 0.32
N GLY A 76 -3.72 -2.18 -0.40
CA GLY A 76 -2.84 -2.06 -1.56
C GLY A 76 -1.68 -1.13 -1.21
N PHE A 77 -0.47 -1.65 -1.10
CA PHE A 77 0.70 -0.87 -0.69
C PHE A 77 1.58 -0.54 -1.90
N ILE A 78 1.83 0.73 -2.14
CA ILE A 78 2.80 1.19 -3.15
C ILE A 78 3.98 1.79 -2.41
N PHE A 79 5.11 1.10 -2.48
CA PHE A 79 6.35 1.56 -1.87
C PHE A 79 7.03 2.63 -2.74
N GLN A 80 7.88 3.45 -2.12
CA GLN A 80 8.66 4.46 -2.83
C GLN A 80 9.61 3.84 -3.88
N GLN A 81 10.12 2.63 -3.64
CA GLN A 81 10.98 1.88 -4.55
C GLN A 81 10.22 0.92 -5.47
N PHE A 82 8.90 0.97 -5.52
CA PHE A 82 7.98 0.16 -6.34
C PHE A 82 8.14 -1.36 -6.28
N TYR A 83 9.29 -1.92 -5.94
CA TYR A 83 9.63 -3.36 -5.85
C TYR A 83 9.16 -4.19 -7.06
N LEU A 84 9.35 -3.66 -8.26
CA LEU A 84 9.11 -4.39 -9.49
C LEU A 84 10.29 -5.33 -9.78
N ILE A 85 9.99 -6.51 -10.34
CA ILE A 85 11.02 -7.44 -10.80
C ILE A 85 11.54 -6.93 -12.14
N GLU A 86 12.78 -6.47 -12.17
CA GLU A 86 13.36 -5.76 -13.31
C GLU A 86 13.52 -6.62 -14.56
N GLU A 87 13.75 -7.93 -14.39
CA GLU A 87 13.86 -8.91 -15.45
C GLU A 87 12.52 -9.24 -16.12
N MET A 88 11.43 -9.01 -15.43
CA MET A 88 10.08 -9.22 -15.91
C MET A 88 9.56 -8.02 -16.71
N ASN A 89 8.71 -8.30 -17.69
CA ASN A 89 7.96 -7.25 -18.37
C ASN A 89 6.79 -6.72 -17.53
N ILE A 90 6.14 -5.65 -18.00
CA ILE A 90 5.02 -5.02 -17.28
C ILE A 90 3.90 -6.02 -17.03
N LYS A 91 3.50 -6.78 -18.07
CA LYS A 91 2.40 -7.76 -17.96
C LYS A 91 2.70 -8.85 -16.93
N GLU A 92 3.93 -9.32 -16.87
CA GLU A 92 4.38 -10.31 -15.89
C GLU A 92 4.36 -9.76 -14.47
N ASN A 93 4.90 -8.55 -14.24
CA ASN A 93 4.86 -7.89 -12.94
C ASN A 93 3.42 -7.69 -12.43
N VAL A 94 2.54 -7.15 -13.28
CA VAL A 94 1.12 -6.95 -12.94
C VAL A 94 0.42 -8.29 -12.67
N ASN A 95 0.71 -9.33 -13.44
CA ASN A 95 0.15 -10.66 -13.25
C ASN A 95 0.60 -11.29 -11.92
N LEU A 96 1.88 -11.15 -11.57
CA LEU A 96 2.43 -11.69 -10.33
C LEU A 96 1.70 -11.11 -9.11
N ILE A 97 1.58 -9.77 -9.03
CA ILE A 97 0.90 -9.08 -7.93
C ILE A 97 -0.56 -9.52 -7.84
N SER A 98 -1.24 -9.59 -8.98
CA SER A 98 -2.66 -10.00 -9.02
C SER A 98 -2.88 -11.46 -8.65
N TYR A 99 -1.93 -12.35 -8.96
CA TYR A 99 -1.99 -13.75 -8.55
C TYR A 99 -2.05 -13.87 -7.03
N PHE A 100 -1.19 -13.13 -6.33
CA PHE A 100 -1.20 -13.10 -4.87
C PHE A 100 -2.48 -12.49 -4.29
N LYS A 101 -3.10 -11.52 -4.96
CA LYS A 101 -4.34 -10.87 -4.53
C LYS A 101 -5.63 -11.56 -5.00
N ARG A 102 -5.54 -12.60 -5.86
CA ARG A 102 -6.69 -13.26 -6.52
C ARG A 102 -7.59 -12.27 -7.27
N ILE A 103 -7.03 -11.22 -7.86
CA ILE A 103 -7.78 -10.26 -8.66
C ILE A 103 -8.06 -10.87 -10.04
N MET A 104 -9.29 -10.69 -10.54
CA MET A 104 -9.68 -11.21 -11.84
C MET A 104 -8.88 -10.59 -12.99
N ILE A 105 -8.32 -11.44 -13.84
CA ILE A 105 -7.48 -11.06 -15.00
C ILE A 105 -8.21 -10.11 -15.97
N SER A 106 -9.53 -10.22 -16.07
CA SER A 106 -10.34 -9.43 -17.01
C SER A 106 -10.29 -7.89 -16.79
N LYS A 107 -9.98 -7.44 -15.59
CA LYS A 107 -9.86 -5.99 -15.28
C LYS A 107 -8.48 -5.41 -15.59
N LYS A 108 -7.47 -6.25 -15.76
CA LYS A 108 -6.07 -5.78 -15.92
C LYS A 108 -5.84 -4.99 -17.19
N GLU A 109 -6.39 -5.43 -18.32
CA GLU A 109 -6.25 -4.69 -19.57
C GLU A 109 -6.88 -3.30 -19.49
N TYR A 110 -8.03 -3.19 -18.84
CA TYR A 110 -8.66 -1.91 -18.57
C TYR A 110 -7.73 -0.98 -17.77
N TYR A 111 -7.08 -1.47 -16.71
CA TYR A 111 -6.18 -0.63 -15.91
C TYR A 111 -4.87 -0.29 -16.63
N LEU A 112 -4.30 -1.21 -17.41
CA LEU A 112 -3.14 -0.92 -18.24
C LEU A 112 -3.45 0.20 -19.25
N GLU A 113 -4.64 0.22 -19.81
CA GLU A 113 -5.10 1.25 -20.74
C GLU A 113 -5.33 2.60 -20.02
N ARG A 114 -6.07 2.59 -18.91
CA ARG A 114 -6.32 3.78 -18.07
C ARG A 114 -5.03 4.43 -17.57
N LEU A 115 -4.04 3.64 -17.25
CA LEU A 115 -2.71 4.09 -16.79
C LEU A 115 -1.75 4.39 -17.96
N LYS A 116 -2.20 4.26 -19.21
CA LYS A 116 -1.40 4.53 -20.43
C LYS A 116 -0.07 3.76 -20.48
N ILE A 117 -0.11 2.49 -20.12
CA ILE A 117 1.04 1.57 -20.15
C ILE A 117 0.76 0.27 -20.92
N LYS A 118 -0.41 0.15 -21.57
CA LYS A 118 -0.81 -1.02 -22.36
C LYS A 118 0.16 -1.30 -23.49
N ASP A 119 0.57 -0.28 -24.25
CA ASP A 119 1.49 -0.42 -25.38
C ASP A 119 2.91 -0.83 -24.93
N LEU A 120 3.22 -0.57 -23.66
CA LEU A 120 4.51 -0.90 -23.05
C LEU A 120 4.52 -2.28 -22.38
N GLN A 121 3.42 -3.02 -22.38
CA GLN A 121 3.25 -4.23 -21.57
C GLN A 121 4.30 -5.33 -21.79
N ARG A 122 4.96 -5.34 -22.96
CA ARG A 122 6.03 -6.29 -23.31
C ARG A 122 7.44 -5.82 -22.95
N TYR A 123 7.59 -4.55 -22.55
CA TYR A 123 8.89 -4.01 -22.17
C TYR A 123 9.26 -4.43 -20.75
N LYS A 124 10.56 -4.74 -20.55
CA LYS A 124 11.09 -5.03 -19.21
C LYS A 124 10.98 -3.80 -18.32
N THR A 125 10.68 -4.01 -17.04
CA THR A 125 10.51 -2.89 -16.10
C THR A 125 11.84 -2.19 -15.79
N ALA A 126 12.98 -2.82 -16.03
CA ALA A 126 14.30 -2.21 -15.90
C ALA A 126 14.45 -0.91 -16.70
N ILE A 127 13.91 -0.86 -17.94
CA ILE A 127 14.08 0.28 -18.86
C ILE A 127 13.04 1.40 -18.69
N LEU A 128 12.10 1.24 -17.78
CA LEU A 128 11.02 2.19 -17.57
C LEU A 128 11.49 3.41 -16.76
N SER A 129 10.91 4.57 -17.09
CA SER A 129 11.02 5.77 -16.25
C SER A 129 10.35 5.55 -14.88
N GLY A 130 10.72 6.34 -13.87
CA GLY A 130 10.13 6.27 -12.52
C GLY A 130 8.60 6.40 -12.54
N GLY A 131 8.06 7.33 -13.33
CA GLY A 131 6.61 7.48 -13.49
C GLY A 131 5.93 6.29 -14.18
N GLN A 132 6.62 5.61 -15.12
CA GLN A 132 6.11 4.37 -15.71
C GLN A 132 6.15 3.23 -14.69
N LYS A 133 7.24 3.06 -13.94
CA LYS A 133 7.35 2.08 -12.85
C LYS A 133 6.24 2.28 -11.81
N GLN A 134 5.95 3.51 -11.43
CA GLN A 134 4.85 3.83 -10.51
C GLN A 134 3.50 3.37 -11.06
N ARG A 135 3.20 3.65 -12.34
CA ARG A 135 1.95 3.20 -12.97
C ARG A 135 1.84 1.68 -13.05
N VAL A 136 2.95 0.97 -13.27
CA VAL A 136 2.99 -0.50 -13.21
C VAL A 136 2.65 -1.00 -11.81
N ALA A 137 3.24 -0.42 -10.77
CA ALA A 137 2.94 -0.77 -9.38
C ALA A 137 1.46 -0.54 -9.04
N ILE A 138 0.89 0.59 -9.48
CA ILE A 138 -0.55 0.87 -9.32
C ILE A 138 -1.39 -0.20 -10.01
N ALA A 139 -1.09 -0.52 -11.30
CA ALA A 139 -1.84 -1.52 -12.07
C ALA A 139 -1.85 -2.91 -11.43
N GLY A 140 -0.82 -3.23 -10.66
CA GLY A 140 -0.73 -4.52 -9.97
C GLY A 140 -1.60 -4.61 -8.72
N ILE A 141 -2.01 -3.47 -8.14
CA ILE A 141 -2.70 -3.42 -6.84
C ILE A 141 -4.20 -3.30 -7.00
N ILE A 142 -4.68 -2.65 -8.06
CA ILE A 142 -6.08 -2.49 -8.43
C ILE A 142 -6.51 -3.61 -9.40
#